data_c785f5703c8f26289675ba6ae4ce0d45
#
_entry.id   c785f5703c8f26289675ba6ae4ce0d45
#
_cell.length_a   1.000
_cell.length_b   1.000
_cell.length_c   1.000
_cell.angle_alpha   90.00
_cell.angle_beta   90.00
_cell.angle_gamma   90.00
#
_symmetry.space_group_name_H-M   'P 1'
#
loop_
_entity.id
_entity.type
_entity.pdbx_description
1 polymer ?
#
loop_
_entity_poly.entity_id
_entity_poly.type
_entity_poly.pdbx_seq_one_letter_code
_entity_poly.pdbx_strand_id
1 'polypeptide(L)'
;CIDQKNNPEQHLGQQIPEQDEEEDALDAHNEPAEIPRPEVDDEYLSFDDDALKKVTQRIIELGDKQELVTAQDLPYIISDVMNSGANTQKVFVKSYVLTHSKGLQPSTTVAVEIDGETFEENACGDGQYDAFINAIRKIYNTKTVELPKLIDYAVHIPPGSTSAALCETTITWKQDSTEFVTRGLDSDQTVSAIKATEKMLNIIQTQQ
;
A
#
# COMPACT_ATOMS: atom_id res chain seq x y z
N CYS A 1 71.94 3.82 -4.48
CA CYS A 1 72.95 4.70 -3.82
C CYS A 1 72.15 5.56 -2.85
N ILE A 2 72.09 5.22 -1.52
CA ILE A 2 72.96 5.71 -0.48
C ILE A 2 72.73 7.23 -0.32
N ASP A 3 72.24 7.79 0.79
CA ASP A 3 72.69 7.68 2.17
C ASP A 3 71.65 8.22 3.17
N GLN A 4 71.68 7.60 4.32
CA GLN A 4 71.29 7.99 5.64
C GLN A 4 71.78 9.40 6.08
N LYS A 5 71.03 10.09 6.97
CA LYS A 5 71.47 10.52 8.27
C LYS A 5 70.38 11.19 9.11
N ASN A 6 70.09 10.51 10.21
CA ASN A 6 70.18 10.99 11.61
C ASN A 6 69.25 12.09 12.11
N ASN A 7 68.43 11.65 13.08
CA ASN A 7 67.83 12.29 14.25
C ASN A 7 68.80 13.14 15.06
N PRO A 8 68.41 14.18 15.86
CA PRO A 8 67.85 13.85 17.18
C PRO A 8 66.67 14.77 17.66
N GLU A 9 65.87 14.18 18.55
CA GLU A 9 65.09 14.67 19.67
C GLU A 9 65.17 16.18 20.02
N GLN A 10 63.97 16.81 20.12
CA GLN A 10 63.73 17.81 21.17
C GLN A 10 62.31 17.64 21.72
N HIS A 11 62.22 17.18 22.97
CA HIS A 11 61.11 17.31 23.87
C HIS A 11 60.75 18.80 24.04
N LEU A 12 59.48 19.12 23.75
CA LEU A 12 58.85 20.29 24.35
C LEU A 12 57.41 19.87 24.68
N GLY A 13 57.18 19.76 25.99
CA GLY A 13 55.85 19.55 26.53
C GLY A 13 54.93 20.74 26.20
N GLN A 14 53.84 20.45 25.61
CA GLN A 14 52.68 21.35 25.57
C GLN A 14 51.57 20.76 26.42
N GLN A 15 51.23 21.50 27.45
CA GLN A 15 50.11 21.31 28.33
C GLN A 15 48.83 21.31 27.48
N ILE A 16 48.06 20.26 27.66
CA ILE A 16 46.66 20.17 27.17
C ILE A 16 45.84 20.99 28.16
N PRO A 17 45.06 22.00 27.73
CA PRO A 17 44.08 22.63 28.60
C PRO A 17 42.93 21.62 28.81
N GLU A 18 42.57 21.44 30.07
CA GLU A 18 41.30 20.86 30.49
C GLU A 18 40.19 21.69 29.85
N GLN A 19 39.46 21.11 28.92
CA GLN A 19 38.20 21.66 28.44
C GLN A 19 37.09 21.15 29.33
N ASP A 20 36.44 22.13 29.93
CA ASP A 20 35.24 21.97 30.74
C ASP A 20 34.20 21.10 30.06
N GLU A 21 33.66 20.16 30.82
CA GLU A 21 32.48 19.40 30.48
C GLU A 21 31.30 20.37 30.42
N GLU A 22 31.00 20.92 29.25
CA GLU A 22 29.68 21.41 28.95
C GLU A 22 28.81 20.21 28.52
N GLU A 23 28.06 19.72 29.49
CA GLU A 23 26.87 18.91 29.24
C GLU A 23 25.89 19.73 28.38
N ASP A 24 26.04 19.64 27.07
CA ASP A 24 25.03 20.18 26.15
C ASP A 24 23.82 19.30 26.14
N ALA A 25 22.80 19.83 26.76
CA ALA A 25 21.42 19.44 26.66
C ALA A 25 20.97 19.39 25.17
N LEU A 26 21.12 18.24 24.53
CA LEU A 26 20.53 17.91 23.24
C LEU A 26 19.55 16.76 23.42
N ASP A 27 18.58 16.99 24.29
CA ASP A 27 17.36 16.16 24.34
C ASP A 27 16.16 17.06 24.10
N ALA A 28 16.12 17.66 22.90
CA ALA A 28 14.95 18.34 22.40
C ALA A 28 14.17 17.36 21.52
N HIS A 29 13.27 16.62 22.17
CA HIS A 29 11.99 16.16 21.64
C HIS A 29 11.90 16.05 20.11
N ASN A 30 12.46 14.99 19.57
CA ASN A 30 12.02 14.47 18.29
C ASN A 30 10.98 13.37 18.57
N GLU A 31 9.81 13.79 19.10
CA GLU A 31 8.65 12.91 19.08
C GLU A 31 8.36 12.60 17.60
N PRO A 32 8.34 11.33 17.21
CA PRO A 32 7.94 10.99 15.85
C PRO A 32 6.53 11.54 15.63
N ALA A 33 6.34 12.28 14.52
CA ALA A 33 5.05 12.81 14.13
C ALA A 33 4.00 11.72 14.28
N GLU A 34 2.96 11.96 15.07
CA GLU A 34 1.82 11.05 15.19
C GLU A 34 1.24 10.84 13.80
N ILE A 35 1.45 9.64 13.28
CA ILE A 35 0.87 9.21 12.02
C ILE A 35 -0.62 9.02 12.29
N PRO A 36 -1.51 9.68 11.50
CA PRO A 36 -2.93 9.52 11.69
C PRO A 36 -3.29 8.04 11.56
N ARG A 37 -3.70 7.45 12.68
CA ARG A 37 -4.33 6.13 12.68
C ARG A 37 -5.61 6.25 11.86
N PRO A 38 -5.97 5.22 11.08
CA PRO A 38 -7.30 5.19 10.51
C PRO A 38 -8.28 5.41 11.67
N GLU A 39 -9.21 6.37 11.51
CA GLU A 39 -10.26 6.60 12.48
C GLU A 39 -11.07 5.32 12.59
N VAL A 40 -10.70 4.49 13.56
CA VAL A 40 -11.56 3.44 14.08
C VAL A 40 -12.29 4.16 15.20
N ASP A 41 -13.58 4.42 15.03
CA ASP A 41 -14.40 4.93 16.11
C ASP A 41 -14.16 4.07 17.33
N ASP A 42 -13.68 4.68 18.43
CA ASP A 42 -13.40 4.02 19.72
C ASP A 42 -14.71 3.54 20.41
N GLU A 43 -15.83 3.57 19.72
CA GLU A 43 -17.07 3.00 20.13
C GLU A 43 -16.95 1.48 19.99
N TYR A 44 -16.52 0.82 21.08
CA TYR A 44 -16.47 -0.63 21.33
C TYR A 44 -16.89 -1.45 20.11
N LEU A 45 -15.95 -1.79 19.23
CA LEU A 45 -16.16 -2.78 18.19
C LEU A 45 -16.43 -4.12 18.91
N SER A 46 -17.69 -4.36 19.25
CA SER A 46 -18.14 -5.69 19.58
C SER A 46 -18.09 -6.49 18.29
N PHE A 47 -16.91 -7.06 18.01
CA PHE A 47 -16.81 -8.03 16.93
C PHE A 47 -17.78 -9.15 17.23
N ASP A 48 -18.74 -9.36 16.34
CA ASP A 48 -19.46 -10.60 16.36
C ASP A 48 -18.50 -11.75 16.00
N ASP A 49 -18.86 -12.98 16.36
CA ASP A 49 -18.03 -14.16 16.11
C ASP A 49 -17.70 -14.33 14.61
N ASP A 50 -18.54 -13.81 13.72
CA ASP A 50 -18.37 -13.91 12.27
C ASP A 50 -17.30 -12.91 11.76
N ALA A 51 -17.31 -11.68 12.25
CA ALA A 51 -16.28 -10.70 11.96
C ALA A 51 -14.91 -11.16 12.47
N LEU A 52 -14.85 -11.70 13.68
CA LEU A 52 -13.62 -12.22 14.25
C LEU A 52 -13.05 -13.38 13.41
N LYS A 53 -13.90 -14.30 12.94
CA LYS A 53 -13.48 -15.40 12.05
C LYS A 53 -12.92 -14.88 10.74
N LYS A 54 -13.56 -13.87 10.12
CA LYS A 54 -13.11 -13.26 8.86
C LYS A 54 -11.74 -12.57 9.02
N VAL A 55 -11.55 -11.82 10.12
CA VAL A 55 -10.26 -11.18 10.41
C VAL A 55 -9.19 -12.25 10.64
N THR A 56 -9.48 -13.29 11.43
CA THR A 56 -8.55 -14.39 11.67
C THR A 56 -8.17 -15.09 10.38
N GLN A 57 -9.16 -15.41 9.54
CA GLN A 57 -8.91 -16.03 8.24
C GLN A 57 -8.03 -15.15 7.36
N ARG A 58 -8.26 -13.84 7.35
CA ARG A 58 -7.45 -12.89 6.59
C ARG A 58 -6.00 -12.85 7.06
N ILE A 59 -5.76 -12.89 8.37
CA ILE A 59 -4.40 -12.97 8.96
C ILE A 59 -3.71 -14.27 8.52
N ILE A 60 -4.42 -15.40 8.54
CA ILE A 60 -3.89 -16.69 8.08
C ILE A 60 -3.49 -16.62 6.60
N GLU A 61 -4.35 -16.07 5.74
CA GLU A 61 -4.07 -15.93 4.30
C GLU A 61 -2.84 -15.06 4.01
N LEU A 62 -2.64 -13.99 4.81
CA LEU A 62 -1.44 -13.16 4.71
C LEU A 62 -0.21 -13.94 5.18
N GLY A 63 -0.30 -14.66 6.30
CA GLY A 63 0.80 -15.50 6.81
C GLY A 63 1.17 -16.64 5.86
N ASP A 64 0.21 -17.27 5.19
CA ASP A 64 0.44 -18.33 4.20
C ASP A 64 1.19 -17.81 2.96
N LYS A 65 1.05 -16.53 2.64
CA LYS A 65 1.84 -15.84 1.60
C LYS A 65 3.22 -15.42 2.07
N GLN A 66 3.63 -15.82 3.27
CA GLN A 66 4.87 -15.42 3.93
C GLN A 66 4.97 -13.91 4.22
N GLU A 67 3.85 -13.23 4.33
CA GLU A 67 3.78 -11.83 4.74
C GLU A 67 3.91 -11.74 6.26
N LEU A 68 4.81 -10.89 6.74
CA LEU A 68 4.97 -10.66 8.18
C LEU A 68 3.86 -9.73 8.67
N VAL A 69 2.85 -10.29 9.31
CA VAL A 69 1.77 -9.52 9.95
C VAL A 69 2.19 -9.09 11.35
N THR A 70 2.13 -7.80 11.62
CA THR A 70 2.45 -7.19 12.91
C THR A 70 1.18 -6.65 13.60
N ALA A 71 1.28 -6.32 14.89
CA ALA A 71 0.16 -5.69 15.60
C ALA A 71 -0.24 -4.33 14.99
N GLN A 72 0.69 -3.64 14.32
CA GLN A 72 0.43 -2.37 13.65
C GLN A 72 -0.39 -2.52 12.37
N ASP A 73 -0.40 -3.71 11.76
CA ASP A 73 -1.18 -4.01 10.57
C ASP A 73 -2.64 -4.34 10.89
N LEU A 74 -2.95 -4.72 12.15
CA LEU A 74 -4.28 -5.14 12.57
C LEU A 74 -5.39 -4.13 12.26
N PRO A 75 -5.26 -2.82 12.53
CA PRO A 75 -6.30 -1.85 12.20
C PRO A 75 -6.65 -1.84 10.70
N TYR A 76 -5.63 -1.97 9.84
CA TYR A 76 -5.81 -2.00 8.38
C TYR A 76 -6.47 -3.29 7.91
N ILE A 77 -6.08 -4.44 8.49
CA ILE A 77 -6.68 -5.75 8.21
C ILE A 77 -8.16 -5.75 8.63
N ILE A 78 -8.46 -5.23 9.81
CA ILE A 78 -9.83 -5.09 10.31
C ILE A 78 -10.65 -4.20 9.38
N SER A 79 -10.12 -3.03 9.02
CA SER A 79 -10.77 -2.10 8.09
C SER A 79 -11.02 -2.77 6.73
N ASP A 80 -10.05 -3.51 6.19
CA ASP A 80 -10.21 -4.26 4.93
C ASP A 80 -11.34 -5.28 5.00
N VAL A 81 -11.39 -6.08 6.06
CA VAL A 81 -12.43 -7.10 6.28
C VAL A 81 -13.81 -6.49 6.49
N MET A 82 -13.92 -5.43 7.30
CA MET A 82 -15.20 -4.77 7.58
C MET A 82 -15.75 -4.02 6.37
N ASN A 83 -14.88 -3.42 5.54
CA ASN A 83 -15.27 -2.76 4.30
C ASN A 83 -15.53 -3.74 3.14
N SER A 84 -15.18 -5.01 3.30
CA SER A 84 -15.46 -6.08 2.33
C SER A 84 -16.90 -6.63 2.47
N GLY A 85 -17.84 -5.80 2.91
CA GLY A 85 -19.22 -6.09 3.29
C GLY A 85 -19.92 -7.19 2.50
N ALA A 86 -21.03 -7.71 3.04
CA ALA A 86 -21.84 -8.85 2.62
C ALA A 86 -22.51 -8.73 1.22
N ASN A 87 -22.01 -7.87 0.32
CA ASN A 87 -22.47 -7.83 -1.05
C ASN A 87 -21.99 -9.10 -1.77
N THR A 88 -22.90 -9.80 -2.36
CA THR A 88 -22.61 -10.92 -3.28
C THR A 88 -21.63 -10.40 -4.32
N GLN A 89 -20.36 -10.81 -4.21
CA GLN A 89 -19.32 -10.36 -5.11
C GLN A 89 -19.65 -10.86 -6.52
N LYS A 90 -19.82 -9.96 -7.46
CA LYS A 90 -20.20 -10.23 -8.86
C LYS A 90 -19.04 -10.07 -9.82
N VAL A 91 -18.01 -9.33 -9.38
CA VAL A 91 -16.83 -9.03 -10.18
C VAL A 91 -15.59 -9.57 -9.50
N PHE A 92 -14.79 -10.33 -10.23
CA PHE A 92 -13.53 -10.91 -9.78
C PHE A 92 -12.41 -10.66 -10.78
N VAL A 93 -11.30 -10.11 -10.34
CA VAL A 93 -10.08 -10.07 -11.13
C VAL A 93 -9.42 -11.45 -11.07
N LYS A 94 -9.65 -12.27 -12.11
CA LYS A 94 -9.20 -13.68 -12.16
C LYS A 94 -7.69 -13.82 -12.33
N SER A 95 -7.12 -13.02 -13.22
CA SER A 95 -5.70 -13.02 -13.50
C SER A 95 -5.27 -11.72 -14.17
N TYR A 96 -4.01 -11.38 -14.01
CA TYR A 96 -3.40 -10.26 -14.70
C TYR A 96 -1.90 -10.49 -14.89
N VAL A 97 -1.35 -9.84 -15.91
CA VAL A 97 0.09 -9.69 -16.14
C VAL A 97 0.39 -8.20 -16.22
N LEU A 98 1.26 -7.72 -15.35
CA LEU A 98 1.75 -6.34 -15.34
C LEU A 98 3.19 -6.34 -15.85
N THR A 99 3.46 -5.60 -16.89
CA THR A 99 4.80 -5.47 -17.45
C THR A 99 5.31 -4.05 -17.24
N HIS A 100 6.48 -3.94 -16.63
CA HIS A 100 7.20 -2.68 -16.50
C HIS A 100 8.68 -2.91 -16.77
N SER A 101 9.23 -2.22 -17.74
CA SER A 101 10.65 -2.29 -18.11
C SER A 101 11.18 -0.90 -18.45
N LYS A 102 12.45 -0.65 -18.16
CA LYS A 102 13.09 0.62 -18.47
C LYS A 102 13.06 0.85 -19.98
N GLY A 103 12.50 1.98 -20.40
CA GLY A 103 12.44 2.40 -21.81
C GLY A 103 11.29 1.80 -22.61
N LEU A 104 10.42 1.00 -21.99
CA LEU A 104 9.19 0.50 -22.59
C LEU A 104 7.98 1.05 -21.83
N GLN A 105 6.88 1.25 -22.55
CA GLN A 105 5.63 1.66 -21.94
C GLN A 105 5.05 0.50 -21.10
N PRO A 106 4.66 0.74 -19.84
CA PRO A 106 3.97 -0.27 -19.04
C PRO A 106 2.74 -0.82 -19.75
N SER A 107 2.52 -2.11 -19.62
CA SER A 107 1.37 -2.78 -20.22
C SER A 107 0.76 -3.79 -19.27
N THR A 108 -0.52 -4.04 -19.44
CA THR A 108 -1.29 -5.02 -18.68
C THR A 108 -2.13 -5.87 -19.60
N THR A 109 -2.19 -7.17 -19.33
CA THR A 109 -3.28 -8.06 -19.77
C THR A 109 -4.05 -8.48 -18.52
N VAL A 110 -5.36 -8.35 -18.53
CA VAL A 110 -6.22 -8.68 -17.40
C VAL A 110 -7.41 -9.50 -17.83
N ALA A 111 -7.76 -10.52 -17.04
CA ALA A 111 -9.01 -11.29 -17.16
C ALA A 111 -9.89 -10.98 -15.95
N VAL A 112 -11.13 -10.56 -16.21
CA VAL A 112 -12.13 -10.20 -15.20
C VAL A 112 -13.39 -11.04 -15.43
N GLU A 113 -13.88 -11.66 -14.37
CA GLU A 113 -15.18 -12.30 -14.36
C GLU A 113 -16.23 -11.30 -13.86
N ILE A 114 -17.30 -11.12 -14.63
CA ILE A 114 -18.42 -10.22 -14.31
C ILE A 114 -19.70 -11.04 -14.47
N ASP A 115 -20.46 -11.23 -13.38
CA ASP A 115 -21.69 -12.05 -13.36
C ASP A 115 -21.49 -13.46 -13.93
N GLY A 116 -20.30 -14.06 -13.71
CA GLY A 116 -19.98 -15.42 -14.19
C GLY A 116 -19.41 -15.50 -15.62
N GLU A 117 -19.35 -14.39 -16.35
CA GLU A 117 -18.77 -14.32 -17.69
C GLU A 117 -17.35 -13.70 -17.61
N THR A 118 -16.37 -14.30 -18.29
CA THR A 118 -14.98 -13.82 -18.26
C THR A 118 -14.68 -12.96 -19.49
N PHE A 119 -14.10 -11.79 -19.25
CA PHE A 119 -13.64 -10.83 -20.24
C PHE A 119 -12.14 -10.67 -20.11
N GLU A 120 -11.43 -10.66 -21.23
CA GLU A 120 -9.99 -10.45 -21.27
C GLU A 120 -9.66 -9.26 -22.17
N GLU A 121 -8.82 -8.34 -21.66
CA GLU A 121 -8.35 -7.19 -22.40
C GLU A 121 -6.90 -6.86 -22.05
N ASN A 122 -6.25 -6.13 -22.96
CA ASN A 122 -4.92 -5.59 -22.73
C ASN A 122 -4.88 -4.08 -22.98
N ALA A 123 -4.00 -3.40 -22.29
CA ALA A 123 -3.75 -1.98 -22.50
C ALA A 123 -2.34 -1.57 -22.09
N CYS A 124 -1.92 -0.41 -22.58
CA CYS A 124 -0.74 0.29 -22.09
C CYS A 124 -1.15 1.51 -21.28
N GLY A 125 -0.23 2.01 -20.46
CA GLY A 125 -0.43 3.18 -19.61
C GLY A 125 0.90 3.85 -19.27
N ASP A 126 0.84 4.98 -18.55
CA ASP A 126 2.03 5.69 -18.07
C ASP A 126 2.68 4.98 -16.87
N GLY A 127 1.91 4.14 -16.18
CA GLY A 127 2.34 3.27 -15.08
C GLY A 127 1.61 1.93 -15.13
N GLN A 128 2.03 0.98 -14.27
CA GLN A 128 1.42 -0.36 -14.20
C GLN A 128 -0.07 -0.28 -13.84
N TYR A 129 -0.41 0.55 -12.84
CA TYR A 129 -1.79 0.73 -12.41
C TYR A 129 -2.63 1.46 -13.47
N ASP A 130 -2.05 2.46 -14.18
CA ASP A 130 -2.76 3.14 -15.27
C ASP A 130 -3.02 2.18 -16.44
N ALA A 131 -2.05 1.33 -16.79
CA ALA A 131 -2.25 0.28 -17.80
C ALA A 131 -3.39 -0.67 -17.39
N PHE A 132 -3.46 -1.06 -16.10
CA PHE A 132 -4.52 -1.89 -15.57
C PHE A 132 -5.89 -1.21 -15.69
N ILE A 133 -6.03 0.03 -15.25
CA ILE A 133 -7.28 0.79 -15.35
C ILE A 133 -7.71 0.97 -16.82
N ASN A 134 -6.77 1.19 -17.72
CA ASN A 134 -7.05 1.32 -19.15
C ASN A 134 -7.58 0.00 -19.73
N ALA A 135 -7.08 -1.17 -19.31
CA ALA A 135 -7.61 -2.47 -19.71
C ALA A 135 -9.03 -2.69 -19.14
N ILE A 136 -9.26 -2.36 -17.87
CA ILE A 136 -10.59 -2.41 -17.25
C ILE A 136 -11.59 -1.51 -17.98
N ARG A 137 -11.20 -0.28 -18.34
CA ARG A 137 -12.05 0.63 -19.13
C ARG A 137 -12.46 0.03 -20.46
N LYS A 138 -11.56 -0.67 -21.14
CA LYS A 138 -11.90 -1.35 -22.41
C LYS A 138 -12.99 -2.40 -22.19
N ILE A 139 -12.87 -3.25 -21.16
CA ILE A 139 -13.90 -4.25 -20.80
C ILE A 139 -15.24 -3.57 -20.57
N TYR A 140 -15.30 -2.54 -19.73
CA TYR A 140 -16.54 -1.87 -19.36
C TYR A 140 -17.14 -1.03 -20.50
N ASN A 141 -16.32 -0.51 -21.41
CA ASN A 141 -16.78 0.16 -22.63
C ASN A 141 -17.58 -0.79 -23.55
N THR A 142 -17.20 -2.09 -23.62
CA THR A 142 -17.98 -3.09 -24.37
C THR A 142 -19.37 -3.32 -23.77
N LYS A 143 -19.51 -3.09 -22.47
CA LYS A 143 -20.78 -3.20 -21.73
C LYS A 143 -21.56 -1.88 -21.68
N THR A 144 -21.05 -0.81 -22.28
CA THR A 144 -21.65 0.54 -22.27
C THR A 144 -21.79 1.12 -20.85
N VAL A 145 -20.92 0.71 -19.94
CA VAL A 145 -20.88 1.17 -18.54
C VAL A 145 -19.70 2.14 -18.37
N GLU A 146 -19.98 3.37 -17.96
CA GLU A 146 -18.94 4.34 -17.65
C GLU A 146 -18.39 4.06 -16.25
N LEU A 147 -17.05 3.89 -16.17
CA LEU A 147 -16.37 3.72 -14.89
C LEU A 147 -16.29 5.04 -14.14
N PRO A 148 -16.39 5.01 -12.81
CA PRO A 148 -16.11 6.18 -11.98
C PRO A 148 -14.73 6.79 -12.26
N LYS A 149 -14.63 8.10 -12.14
CA LYS A 149 -13.37 8.82 -12.28
C LYS A 149 -12.57 8.69 -10.98
N LEU A 150 -11.30 8.36 -11.09
CA LEU A 150 -10.36 8.45 -9.99
C LEU A 150 -10.09 9.93 -9.69
N ILE A 151 -10.31 10.35 -8.43
CA ILE A 151 -10.08 11.73 -7.99
C ILE A 151 -8.86 11.83 -7.10
N ASP A 152 -8.69 10.85 -6.20
CA ASP A 152 -7.57 10.80 -5.27
C ASP A 152 -7.03 9.37 -5.14
N TYR A 153 -5.72 9.26 -4.94
CA TYR A 153 -5.00 8.00 -4.81
C TYR A 153 -3.92 8.15 -3.75
N ALA A 154 -4.11 7.51 -2.61
CA ALA A 154 -3.18 7.52 -1.50
C ALA A 154 -2.70 6.11 -1.18
N VAL A 155 -1.40 5.99 -0.86
CA VAL A 155 -0.80 4.75 -0.38
C VAL A 155 -0.24 5.01 1.01
N HIS A 156 -0.60 4.15 1.94
CA HIS A 156 -0.12 4.19 3.30
C HIS A 156 0.63 2.89 3.65
N ILE A 157 1.82 3.04 4.21
CA ILE A 157 2.65 1.94 4.70
C ILE A 157 2.82 2.17 6.20
N PRO A 158 2.44 1.20 7.07
CA PRO A 158 2.62 1.33 8.52
C PRO A 158 4.07 1.60 8.92
N PRO A 159 4.31 2.44 9.92
CA PRO A 159 5.67 2.76 10.36
C PRO A 159 6.37 1.55 10.99
N GLY A 160 7.70 1.51 10.87
CA GLY A 160 8.52 0.41 11.40
C GLY A 160 8.51 -0.86 10.54
N SER A 161 7.96 -0.78 9.36
CA SER A 161 7.81 -1.89 8.43
C SER A 161 9.10 -2.20 7.67
N THR A 162 9.22 -3.44 7.21
CA THR A 162 10.30 -3.92 6.33
C THR A 162 9.92 -3.76 4.85
N SER A 163 10.78 -4.21 3.94
CA SER A 163 10.50 -4.23 2.50
C SER A 163 9.31 -5.13 2.09
N ALA A 164 8.84 -5.99 2.99
CA ALA A 164 7.67 -6.87 2.83
C ALA A 164 6.45 -6.34 3.61
N ALA A 165 6.44 -5.05 3.96
CA ALA A 165 5.34 -4.41 4.67
C ALA A 165 4.04 -4.48 3.90
N LEU A 166 2.94 -4.64 4.62
CA LEU A 166 1.62 -4.40 4.05
C LEU A 166 1.49 -2.91 3.68
N CYS A 167 0.91 -2.64 2.54
CA CYS A 167 0.50 -1.30 2.17
C CYS A 167 -1.01 -1.23 1.94
N GLU A 168 -1.63 -0.19 2.45
CA GLU A 168 -3.02 0.13 2.16
C GLU A 168 -3.07 1.16 1.04
N THR A 169 -3.81 0.85 -0.02
CA THR A 169 -4.15 1.82 -1.05
C THR A 169 -5.58 2.27 -0.86
N THR A 170 -5.76 3.57 -0.69
CA THR A 170 -7.07 4.23 -0.62
C THR A 170 -7.31 5.00 -1.91
N ILE A 171 -8.42 4.74 -2.59
CA ILE A 171 -8.78 5.41 -3.83
C ILE A 171 -10.15 6.07 -3.67
N THR A 172 -10.21 7.37 -3.95
CA THR A 172 -11.47 8.11 -4.02
C THR A 172 -11.96 8.17 -5.46
N TRP A 173 -13.18 7.74 -5.66
CA TRP A 173 -13.87 7.66 -6.94
C TRP A 173 -14.98 8.66 -7.02
N LYS A 174 -15.25 9.16 -8.22
CA LYS A 174 -16.40 10.01 -8.51
C LYS A 174 -17.24 9.43 -9.64
N GLN A 175 -18.50 9.21 -9.34
CA GLN A 175 -19.51 8.85 -10.32
C GLN A 175 -20.63 9.89 -10.27
N ASP A 176 -20.82 10.62 -11.35
CA ASP A 176 -21.73 11.77 -11.43
C ASP A 176 -21.44 12.82 -10.35
N SER A 177 -22.38 12.99 -9.40
CA SER A 177 -22.24 13.89 -8.25
C SER A 177 -21.82 13.18 -6.94
N THR A 178 -21.69 11.87 -6.96
CA THR A 178 -21.39 11.07 -5.76
C THR A 178 -19.91 10.71 -5.71
N GLU A 179 -19.31 10.88 -4.54
CA GLU A 179 -17.94 10.44 -4.24
C GLU A 179 -18.00 9.29 -3.26
N PHE A 180 -17.15 8.29 -3.47
CA PHE A 180 -17.01 7.16 -2.57
C PHE A 180 -15.56 6.67 -2.55
N VAL A 181 -15.21 5.94 -1.49
CA VAL A 181 -13.84 5.51 -1.23
C VAL A 181 -13.79 3.99 -1.21
N THR A 182 -12.75 3.43 -1.82
CA THR A 182 -12.42 2.01 -1.69
C THR A 182 -10.98 1.83 -1.21
N ARG A 183 -10.75 0.74 -0.46
CA ARG A 183 -9.43 0.42 0.09
C ARG A 183 -9.03 -0.99 -0.29
N GLY A 184 -7.75 -1.17 -0.56
CA GLY A 184 -7.14 -2.47 -0.75
C GLY A 184 -5.90 -2.61 0.11
N LEU A 185 -5.60 -3.83 0.55
CA LEU A 185 -4.47 -4.16 1.40
C LEU A 185 -3.67 -5.31 0.77
N ASP A 186 -2.39 -5.08 0.55
CA ASP A 186 -1.43 -6.10 0.06
C ASP A 186 0.00 -5.66 0.35
N SER A 187 0.96 -6.57 0.29
CA SER A 187 2.39 -6.24 0.36
C SER A 187 2.92 -5.58 -0.93
N ASP A 188 2.24 -5.78 -2.06
CA ASP A 188 2.52 -5.08 -3.32
C ASP A 188 1.55 -3.91 -3.50
N GLN A 189 2.10 -2.70 -3.69
CA GLN A 189 1.34 -1.47 -3.88
C GLN A 189 0.37 -1.55 -5.08
N THR A 190 0.78 -2.16 -6.18
CA THR A 190 -0.08 -2.27 -7.36
C THR A 190 -1.19 -3.27 -7.13
N VAL A 191 -0.91 -4.38 -6.44
CA VAL A 191 -1.91 -5.38 -6.05
C VAL A 191 -2.92 -4.79 -5.07
N SER A 192 -2.48 -3.99 -4.10
CA SER A 192 -3.41 -3.31 -3.18
C SER A 192 -4.35 -2.36 -3.92
N ALA A 193 -3.85 -1.63 -4.93
CA ALA A 193 -4.67 -0.77 -5.79
C ALA A 193 -5.66 -1.57 -6.67
N ILE A 194 -5.24 -2.72 -7.19
CA ILE A 194 -6.13 -3.65 -7.93
C ILE A 194 -7.26 -4.13 -7.03
N LYS A 195 -6.98 -4.50 -5.77
CA LYS A 195 -8.01 -4.89 -4.79
C LYS A 195 -8.99 -3.75 -4.48
N ALA A 196 -8.49 -2.52 -4.31
CA ALA A 196 -9.34 -1.34 -4.14
C ALA A 196 -10.24 -1.14 -5.36
N THR A 197 -9.70 -1.32 -6.56
CA THR A 197 -10.47 -1.23 -7.82
C THR A 197 -11.52 -2.33 -7.94
N GLU A 198 -11.20 -3.58 -7.60
CA GLU A 198 -12.16 -4.68 -7.61
C GLU A 198 -13.37 -4.40 -6.71
N LYS A 199 -13.15 -3.80 -5.54
CA LYS A 199 -14.24 -3.33 -4.67
C LYS A 199 -15.10 -2.26 -5.36
N MET A 200 -14.48 -1.29 -6.04
CA MET A 200 -15.19 -0.28 -6.82
C MET A 200 -16.05 -0.92 -7.91
N LEU A 201 -15.49 -1.89 -8.66
CA LEU A 201 -16.22 -2.60 -9.70
C LEU A 201 -17.44 -3.34 -9.14
N ASN A 202 -17.33 -3.95 -7.97
CA ASN A 202 -18.45 -4.62 -7.29
C ASN A 202 -19.52 -3.63 -6.82
N ILE A 203 -19.13 -2.43 -6.36
CA ILE A 203 -20.09 -1.37 -5.98
C ILE A 203 -20.92 -0.95 -7.19
N ILE A 204 -20.30 -0.63 -8.31
CA ILE A 204 -21.02 -0.19 -9.52
C ILE A 204 -21.87 -1.32 -10.13
N GLN A 205 -21.41 -2.58 -10.04
CA GLN A 205 -22.18 -3.74 -10.55
C GLN A 205 -23.40 -4.04 -9.70
N THR A 206 -23.42 -3.66 -8.43
CA THR A 206 -24.58 -3.83 -7.55
C THR A 206 -25.64 -2.75 -7.77
N GLN A 207 -25.26 -1.61 -8.33
CA GLN A 207 -26.16 -0.47 -8.60
C GLN A 207 -26.87 -0.58 -9.96
N GLN A 208 -26.49 -1.54 -10.79
CA GLN A 208 -27.12 -1.86 -12.07
C GLN A 208 -28.23 -2.93 -11.91
#